data_740bbc864acddb22e72a9175fc8eaa1b
#
_entry.id   740bbc864acddb22e72a9175fc8eaa1b
#
_cell.length_a   1.000
_cell.length_b   1.000
_cell.length_c   1.000
_cell.angle_alpha   90.00
_cell.angle_beta   90.00
_cell.angle_gamma   90.00
#
_symmetry.space_group_name_H-M   'P 1'
#
loop_
_entity.id
_entity.type
_entity.pdbx_description
1 polymer ?
#
loop_
_entity_poly.entity_id
_entity_poly.type
_entity_poly.pdbx_seq_one_letter_code
_entity_poly.pdbx_strand_id
1 'polypeptide(L)'
;AVIDAVIGIVVLTCVLGASSGTGTGLGKVLINTVLFFLVAIGLGVVIHFAMQWLDKRNPHTQRITIVSMAFCFAMAYIAEAYFGIADITGAYIAGIVLCSMNDASYVERRVDISNYVLFSPVFFASIGLKTDISGLTPEILLFSACFVVVALITKIIGCGLAAKVCRFNWADSLKIGVGMMTRGEVALIVAQKGLEAGVVDSVYFTAVILLIIVSSVATPLALKALFAKMPVGTHPAQQA
;
A
#
# COMPACT_ATOMS: atom_id res chain seq x y z
N ALA A 1 6.79 -3.19 0.12
CA ALA A 1 5.60 -2.38 0.41
C ALA A 1 4.35 -3.26 0.50
N VAL A 2 3.97 -4.01 -0.55
CA VAL A 2 2.74 -4.83 -0.56
C VAL A 2 2.75 -5.92 0.52
N ILE A 3 3.84 -6.64 0.70
CA ILE A 3 3.97 -7.65 1.76
C ILE A 3 3.85 -7.00 3.15
N ASP A 4 4.43 -5.82 3.35
CA ASP A 4 4.32 -5.02 4.59
C ASP A 4 2.86 -4.65 4.87
N ALA A 5 2.11 -4.27 3.83
CA ALA A 5 0.68 -3.98 3.90
C ALA A 5 -0.14 -5.21 4.30
N VAL A 6 0.08 -6.34 3.65
CA VAL A 6 -0.62 -7.60 3.96
C VAL A 6 -0.34 -8.04 5.40
N ILE A 7 0.92 -8.00 5.84
CA ILE A 7 1.30 -8.33 7.22
C ILE A 7 0.61 -7.37 8.20
N GLY A 8 0.60 -6.06 7.92
CA GLY A 8 -0.04 -5.06 8.77
C GLY A 8 -1.53 -5.34 8.99
N ILE A 9 -2.24 -5.72 7.94
CA ILE A 9 -3.68 -6.03 8.02
C ILE A 9 -3.93 -7.37 8.71
N VAL A 10 -3.09 -8.38 8.47
CA VAL A 10 -3.19 -9.65 9.21
C VAL A 10 -2.99 -9.41 10.72
N VAL A 11 -1.99 -8.62 11.10
CA VAL A 11 -1.76 -8.25 12.51
C VAL A 11 -2.94 -7.49 13.08
N LEU A 12 -3.49 -6.51 12.34
CA LEU A 12 -4.70 -5.79 12.76
C LEU A 12 -5.87 -6.74 13.00
N THR A 13 -6.14 -7.63 12.06
CA THR A 13 -7.24 -8.61 12.18
C THR A 13 -7.06 -9.52 13.40
N CYS A 14 -5.82 -9.89 13.71
CA CYS A 14 -5.50 -10.66 14.92
C CYS A 14 -5.77 -9.86 16.21
N VAL A 15 -5.35 -8.59 16.24
CA VAL A 15 -5.56 -7.70 17.40
C VAL A 15 -7.05 -7.45 17.62
N LEU A 16 -7.79 -7.16 16.56
CA LEU A 16 -9.25 -6.97 16.64
C LEU A 16 -9.97 -8.24 17.05
N GLY A 17 -9.58 -9.40 16.54
CA GLY A 17 -10.11 -10.70 16.93
C GLY A 17 -9.86 -11.04 18.40
N ALA A 18 -8.68 -10.67 18.92
CA ALA A 18 -8.34 -10.84 20.33
C ALA A 18 -9.13 -9.89 21.24
N SER A 19 -9.36 -8.65 20.79
CA SER A 19 -10.08 -7.62 21.54
C SER A 19 -11.60 -7.89 21.62
N SER A 20 -12.19 -8.44 20.55
CA SER A 20 -13.65 -8.70 20.48
C SER A 20 -14.11 -9.98 21.17
N GLY A 21 -13.22 -10.77 21.76
CA GLY A 21 -13.57 -12.01 22.49
C GLY A 21 -14.21 -13.09 21.61
N THR A 22 -14.50 -12.79 20.36
CA THR A 22 -14.99 -13.76 19.38
C THR A 22 -13.75 -14.46 18.83
N GLY A 23 -13.49 -15.66 19.33
CA GLY A 23 -12.34 -16.49 18.92
C GLY A 23 -12.34 -16.87 17.44
N THR A 24 -12.40 -15.88 16.56
CA THR A 24 -12.07 -16.06 15.14
C THR A 24 -10.56 -16.23 15.06
N GLY A 25 -10.11 -17.44 15.40
CA GLY A 25 -8.71 -17.78 15.57
C GLY A 25 -7.90 -17.40 14.36
N LEU A 26 -6.62 -17.02 14.59
CA LEU A 26 -5.56 -16.87 13.60
C LEU A 26 -5.67 -17.89 12.46
N GLY A 27 -6.09 -19.12 12.77
CA GLY A 27 -6.33 -20.17 11.78
C GLY A 27 -7.37 -19.81 10.72
N LYS A 28 -8.47 -19.16 11.09
CA LYS A 28 -9.51 -18.77 10.14
C LYS A 28 -9.03 -17.67 9.19
N VAL A 29 -8.27 -16.70 9.71
CA VAL A 29 -7.68 -15.62 8.91
C VAL A 29 -6.66 -16.20 7.92
N LEU A 30 -5.80 -17.12 8.37
CA LEU A 30 -4.82 -17.78 7.51
C LEU A 30 -5.49 -18.65 6.44
N ILE A 31 -6.52 -19.42 6.81
CA ILE A 31 -7.28 -20.25 5.85
C ILE A 31 -7.96 -19.36 4.81
N ASN A 32 -8.63 -18.28 5.22
CA ASN A 32 -9.24 -17.33 4.30
C ASN A 32 -8.22 -16.68 3.36
N THR A 33 -7.04 -16.35 3.87
CA THR A 33 -5.97 -15.78 3.06
C THR A 33 -5.47 -16.77 2.00
N VAL A 34 -5.22 -18.02 2.38
CA VAL A 34 -4.82 -19.07 1.43
C VAL A 34 -5.92 -19.34 0.40
N LEU A 35 -7.18 -19.43 0.86
CA LEU A 35 -8.33 -19.66 -0.01
C LEU A 35 -8.51 -18.51 -1.01
N PHE A 36 -8.33 -17.27 -0.55
CA PHE A 36 -8.35 -16.10 -1.43
C PHE A 36 -7.29 -16.18 -2.53
N PHE A 37 -6.04 -16.52 -2.19
CA PHE A 37 -4.99 -16.66 -3.20
C PHE A 37 -5.30 -17.75 -4.23
N LEU A 38 -5.87 -18.88 -3.81
CA LEU A 38 -6.30 -19.94 -4.72
C LEU A 38 -7.41 -19.47 -5.68
N VAL A 39 -8.42 -18.78 -5.14
CA VAL A 39 -9.51 -18.20 -5.94
C VAL A 39 -8.98 -17.12 -6.88
N ALA A 40 -8.09 -16.26 -6.39
CA ALA A 40 -7.50 -15.18 -7.16
C ALA A 40 -6.64 -15.70 -8.34
N ILE A 41 -5.87 -16.78 -8.13
CA ILE A 41 -5.13 -17.45 -9.21
C ILE A 41 -6.11 -18.06 -10.23
N GLY A 42 -7.15 -18.75 -9.78
CA GLY A 42 -8.16 -19.34 -10.66
C GLY A 42 -8.88 -18.30 -11.52
N LEU A 43 -9.39 -17.24 -10.89
CA LEU A 43 -10.00 -16.10 -11.58
C LEU A 43 -9.01 -15.38 -12.48
N GLY A 44 -7.76 -15.22 -12.04
CA GLY A 44 -6.70 -14.60 -12.81
C GLY A 44 -6.44 -15.35 -14.12
N VAL A 45 -6.36 -16.67 -14.09
CA VAL A 45 -6.19 -17.50 -15.30
C VAL A 45 -7.37 -17.34 -16.26
N VAL A 46 -8.60 -17.40 -15.77
CA VAL A 46 -9.82 -17.22 -16.58
C VAL A 46 -9.82 -15.85 -17.26
N ILE A 47 -9.54 -14.80 -16.50
CA ILE A 47 -9.50 -13.42 -17.01
C ILE A 47 -8.33 -13.23 -17.97
N HIS A 48 -7.17 -13.81 -17.70
CA HIS A 48 -6.04 -13.74 -18.63
C HIS A 48 -6.43 -14.27 -20.03
N PHE A 49 -7.07 -15.43 -20.10
CA PHE A 49 -7.56 -15.96 -21.39
C PHE A 49 -8.67 -15.10 -22.01
N ALA A 50 -9.61 -14.61 -21.21
CA ALA A 50 -10.66 -13.72 -21.66
C ALA A 50 -10.11 -12.42 -22.25
N MET A 51 -9.12 -11.82 -21.57
CA MET A 51 -8.48 -10.59 -22.01
C MET A 51 -7.60 -10.80 -23.25
N GLN A 52 -6.86 -11.90 -23.34
CA GLN A 52 -6.13 -12.25 -24.56
C GLN A 52 -7.07 -12.43 -25.77
N TRP A 53 -8.23 -13.02 -25.57
CA TRP A 53 -9.23 -13.15 -26.61
C TRP A 53 -9.80 -11.78 -27.04
N LEU A 54 -10.03 -10.89 -26.06
CA LEU A 54 -10.52 -9.54 -26.32
C LEU A 54 -9.48 -8.68 -27.05
N ASP A 55 -8.21 -8.78 -26.65
CA ASP A 55 -7.07 -8.07 -27.22
C ASP A 55 -6.86 -8.46 -28.70
N LYS A 56 -6.89 -9.76 -29.01
CA LYS A 56 -6.81 -10.24 -30.39
C LYS A 56 -7.92 -9.71 -31.29
N ARG A 57 -9.08 -9.40 -30.72
CA ARG A 57 -10.26 -8.98 -31.51
C ARG A 57 -10.31 -7.46 -31.70
N ASN A 58 -9.80 -6.68 -30.75
CA ASN A 58 -9.84 -5.22 -30.76
C ASN A 58 -8.62 -4.63 -30.02
N PRO A 59 -7.42 -4.62 -30.63
CA PRO A 59 -6.23 -4.08 -29.99
C PRO A 59 -6.34 -2.57 -29.75
N HIS A 60 -5.73 -2.07 -28.66
CA HIS A 60 -5.64 -0.65 -28.29
C HIS A 60 -7.00 0.06 -28.11
N THR A 61 -8.03 -0.65 -27.71
CA THR A 61 -9.37 -0.09 -27.53
C THR A 61 -9.59 0.37 -26.10
N GLN A 62 -10.30 1.48 -25.90
CA GLN A 62 -10.71 1.98 -24.59
C GLN A 62 -11.46 0.93 -23.74
N ARG A 63 -12.13 -0.03 -24.38
CA ARG A 63 -12.84 -1.14 -23.74
C ARG A 63 -11.92 -2.01 -22.89
N ILE A 64 -10.69 -2.25 -23.35
CA ILE A 64 -9.70 -3.06 -22.60
C ILE A 64 -9.38 -2.38 -21.26
N THR A 65 -9.17 -1.07 -21.26
CA THR A 65 -8.90 -0.32 -20.03
C THR A 65 -10.09 -0.37 -19.06
N ILE A 66 -11.32 -0.21 -19.57
CA ILE A 66 -12.53 -0.26 -18.72
C ILE A 66 -12.70 -1.64 -18.08
N VAL A 67 -12.54 -2.71 -18.87
CA VAL A 67 -12.64 -4.09 -18.37
C VAL A 67 -11.52 -4.39 -17.37
N SER A 68 -10.31 -3.91 -17.61
CA SER A 68 -9.18 -4.06 -16.67
C SER A 68 -9.44 -3.36 -15.34
N MET A 69 -9.95 -2.13 -15.36
CA MET A 69 -10.34 -1.42 -14.12
C MET A 69 -11.49 -2.12 -13.40
N ALA A 70 -12.51 -2.54 -14.13
CA ALA A 70 -13.64 -3.28 -13.55
C ALA A 70 -13.17 -4.58 -12.89
N PHE A 71 -12.21 -5.28 -13.50
CA PHE A 71 -11.60 -6.47 -12.91
C PHE A 71 -10.82 -6.15 -11.63
N CYS A 72 -10.03 -5.08 -11.60
CA CYS A 72 -9.32 -4.66 -10.40
C CYS A 72 -10.28 -4.34 -9.26
N PHE A 73 -11.36 -3.59 -9.52
CA PHE A 73 -12.37 -3.29 -8.50
C PHE A 73 -13.15 -4.52 -8.05
N ALA A 74 -13.49 -5.43 -8.97
CA ALA A 74 -14.15 -6.68 -8.61
C ALA A 74 -13.27 -7.55 -7.70
N MET A 75 -11.98 -7.66 -8.00
CA MET A 75 -11.02 -8.41 -7.17
C MET A 75 -10.81 -7.74 -5.80
N ALA A 76 -10.75 -6.41 -5.74
CA ALA A 76 -10.69 -5.66 -4.50
C ALA A 76 -11.93 -5.93 -3.63
N TYR A 77 -13.12 -5.84 -4.23
CA TYR A 77 -14.38 -6.14 -3.55
C TYR A 77 -14.48 -7.60 -3.06
N ILE A 78 -14.07 -8.56 -3.89
CA ILE A 78 -14.05 -9.98 -3.51
C ILE A 78 -13.12 -10.21 -2.32
N ALA A 79 -11.92 -9.60 -2.34
CA ALA A 79 -10.95 -9.71 -1.24
C ALA A 79 -11.53 -9.24 0.09
N GLU A 80 -12.19 -8.09 0.10
CA GLU A 80 -12.72 -7.48 1.31
C GLU A 80 -14.04 -8.13 1.76
N ALA A 81 -15.03 -8.25 0.87
CA ALA A 81 -16.38 -8.68 1.23
C ALA A 81 -16.47 -10.17 1.57
N TYR A 82 -15.75 -11.04 0.86
CA TYR A 82 -15.87 -12.50 1.05
C TYR A 82 -14.75 -13.09 1.92
N PHE A 83 -13.55 -12.53 1.86
CA PHE A 83 -12.40 -13.09 2.56
C PHE A 83 -11.93 -12.25 3.75
N GLY A 84 -12.44 -11.02 3.90
CA GLY A 84 -12.01 -10.11 4.97
C GLY A 84 -10.55 -9.67 4.85
N ILE A 85 -10.00 -9.68 3.62
CA ILE A 85 -8.64 -9.28 3.30
C ILE A 85 -8.72 -7.86 2.71
N ALA A 86 -7.63 -7.08 2.88
CA ALA A 86 -7.58 -5.75 2.30
C ALA A 86 -7.85 -5.74 0.80
N ASP A 87 -8.71 -4.83 0.38
CA ASP A 87 -9.05 -4.53 -1.00
C ASP A 87 -7.82 -4.30 -1.89
N ILE A 88 -6.80 -3.59 -1.37
CA ILE A 88 -5.53 -3.36 -2.04
C ILE A 88 -4.83 -4.65 -2.46
N THR A 89 -4.93 -5.73 -1.67
CA THR A 89 -4.34 -7.03 -2.00
C THR A 89 -5.03 -7.64 -3.22
N GLY A 90 -6.37 -7.54 -3.29
CA GLY A 90 -7.14 -7.99 -4.44
C GLY A 90 -6.80 -7.23 -5.72
N ALA A 91 -6.76 -5.90 -5.64
CA ALA A 91 -6.37 -5.04 -6.75
C ALA A 91 -4.94 -5.30 -7.24
N TYR A 92 -4.01 -5.54 -6.31
CA TYR A 92 -2.62 -5.85 -6.65
C TYR A 92 -2.47 -7.16 -7.44
N ILE A 93 -3.15 -8.22 -7.00
CA ILE A 93 -3.13 -9.51 -7.72
C ILE A 93 -3.76 -9.36 -9.11
N ALA A 94 -4.86 -8.61 -9.22
CA ALA A 94 -5.45 -8.29 -10.51
C ALA A 94 -4.44 -7.56 -11.42
N GLY A 95 -3.67 -6.61 -10.88
CA GLY A 95 -2.60 -5.92 -11.60
C GLY A 95 -1.52 -6.87 -12.10
N ILE A 96 -1.07 -7.84 -11.29
CA ILE A 96 -0.10 -8.86 -11.72
C ILE A 96 -0.63 -9.67 -12.90
N VAL A 97 -1.89 -10.09 -12.86
CA VAL A 97 -2.52 -10.82 -13.96
C VAL A 97 -2.55 -9.98 -15.23
N LEU A 98 -2.93 -8.71 -15.10
CA LEU A 98 -3.01 -7.77 -16.24
C LEU A 98 -1.63 -7.42 -16.82
N CYS A 99 -0.57 -7.40 -16.03
CA CYS A 99 0.82 -7.20 -16.50
C CYS A 99 1.27 -8.27 -17.52
N SER A 100 0.64 -9.44 -17.54
CA SER A 100 0.93 -10.52 -18.50
C SER A 100 0.32 -10.32 -19.89
N MET A 101 -0.40 -9.21 -20.11
CA MET A 101 -1.05 -8.89 -21.38
C MET A 101 -0.14 -8.09 -22.31
N ASN A 102 -0.37 -8.21 -23.63
CA ASN A 102 0.40 -7.44 -24.62
C ASN A 102 0.14 -5.93 -24.51
N ASP A 103 -1.09 -5.53 -24.17
CA ASP A 103 -1.50 -4.12 -24.03
C ASP A 103 -1.36 -3.58 -22.60
N ALA A 104 -0.58 -4.24 -21.73
CA ALA A 104 -0.38 -3.82 -20.34
C ALA A 104 0.08 -2.35 -20.21
N SER A 105 1.05 -1.95 -21.01
CA SER A 105 1.56 -0.56 -21.03
C SER A 105 0.53 0.48 -21.48
N TYR A 106 -0.39 0.09 -22.34
CA TYR A 106 -1.48 0.97 -22.75
C TYR A 106 -2.50 1.17 -21.63
N VAL A 107 -2.87 0.08 -20.95
CA VAL A 107 -3.77 0.11 -19.79
C VAL A 107 -3.16 0.91 -18.65
N GLU A 108 -1.89 0.67 -18.32
CA GLU A 108 -1.14 1.38 -17.29
C GLU A 108 -1.20 2.89 -17.48
N ARG A 109 -0.84 3.40 -18.66
CA ARG A 109 -0.89 4.85 -18.95
C ARG A 109 -2.28 5.46 -18.77
N ARG A 110 -3.33 4.74 -19.13
CA ARG A 110 -4.71 5.20 -19.00
C ARG A 110 -5.18 5.22 -17.54
N VAL A 111 -4.82 4.19 -16.79
CA VAL A 111 -5.11 4.10 -15.36
C VAL A 111 -4.34 5.17 -14.60
N ASP A 112 -3.08 5.42 -14.94
CA ASP A 112 -2.26 6.49 -14.35
C ASP A 112 -2.91 7.87 -14.52
N ILE A 113 -3.41 8.19 -15.70
CA ILE A 113 -4.10 9.47 -15.93
C ILE A 113 -5.34 9.57 -15.03
N SER A 114 -6.15 8.51 -14.96
CA SER A 114 -7.35 8.47 -14.11
C SER A 114 -7.00 8.60 -12.63
N ASN A 115 -5.93 7.95 -12.21
CA ASN A 115 -5.43 8.04 -10.85
C ASN A 115 -5.00 9.47 -10.51
N TYR A 116 -4.20 10.09 -11.36
CA TYR A 116 -3.67 11.44 -11.14
C TYR A 116 -4.78 12.52 -11.12
N VAL A 117 -5.76 12.40 -12.03
CA VAL A 117 -6.80 13.45 -12.20
C VAL A 117 -7.95 13.29 -11.19
N LEU A 118 -8.32 12.06 -10.83
CA LEU A 118 -9.51 11.80 -10.03
C LEU A 118 -9.20 11.15 -8.68
N PHE A 119 -8.57 9.97 -8.67
CA PHE A 119 -8.47 9.18 -7.45
C PHE A 119 -7.53 9.80 -6.41
N SER A 120 -6.36 10.28 -6.82
CA SER A 120 -5.39 10.88 -5.90
C SER A 120 -5.90 12.17 -5.25
N PRO A 121 -6.47 13.14 -5.98
CA PRO A 121 -7.05 14.33 -5.34
C PRO A 121 -8.21 14.02 -4.39
N VAL A 122 -9.11 13.10 -4.76
CA VAL A 122 -10.23 12.68 -3.90
C VAL A 122 -9.71 11.99 -2.63
N PHE A 123 -8.69 11.15 -2.75
CA PHE A 123 -8.06 10.48 -1.61
C PHE A 123 -7.47 11.50 -0.62
N PHE A 124 -6.64 12.43 -1.10
CA PHE A 124 -6.04 13.43 -0.22
C PHE A 124 -7.08 14.41 0.38
N ALA A 125 -8.09 14.79 -0.38
CA ALA A 125 -9.19 15.59 0.15
C ALA A 125 -9.97 14.86 1.23
N SER A 126 -10.25 13.56 1.05
CA SER A 126 -10.92 12.72 2.04
C SER A 126 -10.13 12.61 3.34
N ILE A 127 -8.80 12.48 3.27
CA ILE A 127 -7.93 12.49 4.45
C ILE A 127 -8.02 13.84 5.16
N GLY A 128 -7.90 14.94 4.42
CA GLY A 128 -7.98 16.29 4.99
C GLY A 128 -9.29 16.54 5.73
N LEU A 129 -10.42 16.13 5.16
CA LEU A 129 -11.74 16.28 5.76
C LEU A 129 -11.97 15.44 7.02
N LYS A 130 -11.29 14.30 7.15
CA LYS A 130 -11.35 13.45 8.36
C LYS A 130 -10.42 13.91 9.48
N THR A 131 -9.54 14.87 9.20
CA THR A 131 -8.58 15.38 10.18
C THR A 131 -9.25 16.41 11.09
N ASP A 132 -9.40 16.09 12.36
CA ASP A 132 -9.86 17.03 13.38
C ASP A 132 -8.65 17.65 14.09
N ILE A 133 -8.41 18.92 13.80
CA ILE A 133 -7.30 19.70 14.37
C ILE A 133 -7.72 20.35 15.71
N SER A 134 -9.03 20.40 16.00
CA SER A 134 -9.57 21.14 17.15
C SER A 134 -9.16 20.53 18.51
N GLY A 135 -8.83 19.24 18.56
CA GLY A 135 -8.43 18.51 19.75
C GLY A 135 -6.92 18.52 20.05
N LEU A 136 -6.11 19.27 19.31
CA LEU A 136 -4.65 19.30 19.49
C LEU A 136 -4.24 20.09 20.73
N THR A 137 -4.06 19.40 21.85
CA THR A 137 -3.38 19.95 23.01
C THR A 137 -1.86 19.92 22.82
N PRO A 138 -1.07 20.76 23.53
CA PRO A 138 0.40 20.74 23.45
C PRO A 138 1.00 19.36 23.76
N GLU A 139 0.38 18.60 24.66
CA GLU A 139 0.82 17.24 25.01
C GLU A 139 0.65 16.26 23.86
N ILE A 140 -0.48 16.35 23.16
CA ILE A 140 -0.77 15.53 21.98
C ILE A 140 0.15 15.89 20.82
N LEU A 141 0.47 17.16 20.66
CA LEU A 141 1.41 17.62 19.64
C LEU A 141 2.82 17.07 19.90
N LEU A 142 3.27 17.09 21.14
CA LEU A 142 4.57 16.51 21.53
C LEU A 142 4.58 14.99 21.29
N PHE A 143 3.52 14.29 21.71
CA PHE A 143 3.37 12.86 21.45
C PHE A 143 3.42 12.57 19.95
N SER A 144 2.66 13.30 19.13
CA SER A 144 2.62 13.14 17.68
C SER A 144 3.98 13.39 17.05
N ALA A 145 4.72 14.41 17.49
CA ALA A 145 6.06 14.68 17.01
C ALA A 145 7.04 13.53 17.32
N CYS A 146 7.04 13.04 18.56
CA CYS A 146 7.84 11.87 18.95
C CYS A 146 7.45 10.63 18.15
N PHE A 147 6.15 10.38 17.99
CA PHE A 147 5.63 9.25 17.24
C PHE A 147 6.08 9.29 15.77
N VAL A 148 5.99 10.46 15.12
CA VAL A 148 6.46 10.66 13.74
C VAL A 148 7.95 10.38 13.63
N VAL A 149 8.76 10.96 14.49
CA VAL A 149 10.24 10.78 14.48
C VAL A 149 10.61 9.31 14.64
N VAL A 150 10.03 8.62 15.62
CA VAL A 150 10.29 7.19 15.87
C VAL A 150 9.84 6.35 14.67
N ALA A 151 8.65 6.62 14.13
CA ALA A 151 8.13 5.89 12.98
C ALA A 151 8.99 6.04 11.71
N LEU A 152 9.55 7.22 11.45
CA LEU A 152 10.45 7.46 10.34
C LEU A 152 11.80 6.75 10.55
N ILE A 153 12.40 6.89 11.72
CA ILE A 153 13.70 6.30 12.04
C ILE A 153 13.65 4.78 11.99
N THR A 154 12.61 4.16 12.53
CA THR A 154 12.47 2.70 12.54
C THR A 154 12.38 2.13 11.13
N LYS A 155 11.70 2.80 10.19
CA LYS A 155 11.67 2.37 8.78
C LYS A 155 13.00 2.55 8.08
N ILE A 156 13.68 3.67 8.28
CA ILE A 156 15.01 3.91 7.70
C ILE A 156 15.99 2.82 8.16
N ILE A 157 16.02 2.54 9.46
CA ILE A 157 16.90 1.52 10.04
C ILE A 157 16.49 0.12 9.53
N GLY A 158 15.22 -0.24 9.65
CA GLY A 158 14.75 -1.57 9.29
C GLY A 158 14.97 -1.90 7.81
N CYS A 159 14.52 -1.03 6.90
CA CYS A 159 14.68 -1.24 5.47
C CYS A 159 16.13 -1.06 5.00
N GLY A 160 16.88 -0.11 5.62
CA GLY A 160 18.29 0.09 5.33
C GLY A 160 19.15 -1.11 5.75
N LEU A 161 18.91 -1.68 6.93
CA LEU A 161 19.58 -2.90 7.39
C LEU A 161 19.22 -4.11 6.52
N ALA A 162 17.94 -4.27 6.16
CA ALA A 162 17.50 -5.33 5.27
C ALA A 162 18.21 -5.24 3.90
N ALA A 163 18.30 -4.05 3.32
CA ALA A 163 19.04 -3.81 2.09
C ALA A 163 20.54 -4.15 2.26
N LYS A 164 21.12 -3.81 3.41
CA LYS A 164 22.52 -4.16 3.70
C LYS A 164 22.76 -5.66 3.80
N VAL A 165 21.86 -6.40 4.40
CA VAL A 165 21.89 -7.88 4.45
C VAL A 165 21.83 -8.46 3.02
N CYS A 166 21.05 -7.82 2.13
CA CYS A 166 20.99 -8.16 0.70
C CYS A 166 22.24 -7.70 -0.10
N ARG A 167 23.34 -7.32 0.57
CA ARG A 167 24.65 -6.93 -0.02
C ARG A 167 24.62 -5.62 -0.81
N PHE A 168 23.65 -4.75 -0.62
CA PHE A 168 23.70 -3.40 -1.19
C PHE A 168 24.78 -2.56 -0.52
N ASN A 169 25.30 -1.54 -1.25
CA ASN A 169 26.24 -0.58 -0.71
C ASN A 169 25.56 0.27 0.39
N TRP A 170 26.35 0.84 1.32
CA TRP A 170 25.80 1.68 2.41
C TRP A 170 25.00 2.88 1.90
N ALA A 171 25.49 3.53 0.83
CA ALA A 171 24.81 4.66 0.21
C ALA A 171 23.43 4.25 -0.37
N ASP A 172 23.37 3.11 -1.06
CA ASP A 172 22.13 2.63 -1.67
C ASP A 172 21.18 2.05 -0.62
N SER A 173 21.70 1.38 0.42
CA SER A 173 20.90 0.91 1.56
C SER A 173 20.22 2.08 2.28
N LEU A 174 20.92 3.21 2.45
CA LEU A 174 20.33 4.41 3.05
C LEU A 174 19.26 5.03 2.15
N LYS A 175 19.50 5.09 0.84
CA LYS A 175 18.48 5.59 -0.12
C LYS A 175 17.22 4.71 -0.12
N ILE A 176 17.40 3.38 -0.07
CA ILE A 176 16.28 2.42 0.04
C ILE A 176 15.53 2.64 1.35
N GLY A 177 16.24 2.75 2.48
CA GLY A 177 15.64 3.00 3.79
C GLY A 177 14.81 4.28 3.83
N VAL A 178 15.36 5.38 3.28
CA VAL A 178 14.66 6.67 3.20
C VAL A 178 13.50 6.61 2.22
N GLY A 179 13.64 5.94 1.07
CA GLY A 179 12.54 5.76 0.10
C GLY A 179 11.36 4.99 0.67
N MET A 180 11.61 4.05 1.58
CA MET A 180 10.58 3.26 2.27
C MET A 180 9.99 3.94 3.52
N MET A 181 10.42 5.16 3.84
CA MET A 181 10.00 5.93 5.01
C MET A 181 8.55 6.41 4.90
N THR A 182 8.04 6.64 3.67
CA THR A 182 6.67 7.10 3.43
C THR A 182 5.65 6.14 4.03
N ARG A 183 4.71 6.69 4.79
CA ARG A 183 3.52 5.99 5.26
C ARG A 183 2.33 6.51 4.46
N GLY A 184 1.47 5.59 3.99
CA GLY A 184 0.35 5.92 3.12
C GLY A 184 -0.97 5.36 3.63
N GLU A 185 -1.80 4.99 2.67
CA GLU A 185 -3.18 4.51 2.84
C GLU A 185 -3.32 3.36 3.84
N VAL A 186 -2.37 2.44 3.90
CA VAL A 186 -2.44 1.29 4.82
C VAL A 186 -2.43 1.74 6.28
N ALA A 187 -1.57 2.69 6.64
CA ALA A 187 -1.55 3.24 8.00
C ALA A 187 -2.87 3.93 8.35
N LEU A 188 -3.48 4.62 7.37
CA LEU A 188 -4.78 5.26 7.53
C LEU A 188 -5.90 4.22 7.73
N ILE A 189 -5.94 3.17 6.89
CA ILE A 189 -6.95 2.10 6.99
C ILE A 189 -6.84 1.37 8.33
N VAL A 190 -5.61 1.05 8.76
CA VAL A 190 -5.38 0.41 10.05
C VAL A 190 -5.85 1.30 11.21
N ALA A 191 -5.52 2.59 11.16
CA ALA A 191 -5.95 3.54 12.19
C ALA A 191 -7.47 3.75 12.18
N GLN A 192 -8.09 3.83 11.01
CA GLN A 192 -9.54 3.98 10.86
C GLN A 192 -10.29 2.75 11.38
N LYS A 193 -9.85 1.53 11.02
CA LYS A 193 -10.43 0.29 11.56
C LYS A 193 -10.23 0.16 13.06
N GLY A 194 -9.08 0.62 13.59
CA GLY A 194 -8.82 0.69 15.02
C GLY A 194 -9.76 1.67 15.74
N LEU A 195 -10.05 2.83 15.12
CA LEU A 195 -11.00 3.82 15.63
C LEU A 195 -12.44 3.28 15.62
N GLU A 196 -12.88 2.67 14.52
CA GLU A 196 -14.20 2.06 14.38
C GLU A 196 -14.44 0.92 15.39
N ALA A 197 -13.39 0.17 15.70
CA ALA A 197 -13.42 -0.90 16.70
C ALA A 197 -13.27 -0.40 18.16
N GLY A 198 -13.10 0.90 18.38
CA GLY A 198 -12.93 1.49 19.71
C GLY A 198 -11.60 1.14 20.39
N VAL A 199 -10.61 0.64 19.65
CA VAL A 199 -9.27 0.31 20.16
C VAL A 199 -8.35 1.52 20.15
N VAL A 200 -8.61 2.48 19.26
CA VAL A 200 -7.84 3.72 19.09
C VAL A 200 -8.76 4.91 19.31
N ASP A 201 -8.37 5.83 20.18
CA ASP A 201 -9.10 7.08 20.38
C ASP A 201 -8.88 8.06 19.22
N SER A 202 -9.87 8.94 18.98
CA SER A 202 -9.85 9.98 17.94
C SER A 202 -8.59 10.87 17.98
N VAL A 203 -8.06 11.09 19.16
CA VAL A 203 -6.84 11.88 19.39
C VAL A 203 -5.61 11.24 18.74
N TYR A 204 -5.44 9.92 18.88
CA TYR A 204 -4.32 9.18 18.28
C TYR A 204 -4.48 9.02 16.77
N PHE A 205 -5.71 9.01 16.27
CA PHE A 205 -5.98 9.05 14.85
C PHE A 205 -5.37 10.28 14.18
N THR A 206 -5.51 11.45 14.80
CA THR A 206 -4.88 12.70 14.32
C THR A 206 -3.35 12.59 14.26
N ALA A 207 -2.72 11.92 15.24
CA ALA A 207 -1.27 11.68 15.21
C ALA A 207 -0.84 10.81 13.99
N VAL A 208 -1.65 9.82 13.60
CA VAL A 208 -1.39 9.00 12.41
C VAL A 208 -1.52 9.82 11.13
N ILE A 209 -2.50 10.72 11.05
CA ILE A 209 -2.64 11.63 9.89
C ILE A 209 -1.44 12.56 9.78
N LEU A 210 -0.98 13.14 10.89
CA LEU A 210 0.25 13.95 10.92
C LEU A 210 1.46 13.14 10.42
N LEU A 211 1.60 11.87 10.85
CA LEU A 211 2.64 10.98 10.35
C LEU A 211 2.58 10.82 8.82
N ILE A 212 1.40 10.60 8.26
CA ILE A 212 1.22 10.44 6.82
C ILE A 212 1.64 11.70 6.08
N ILE A 213 1.16 12.87 6.50
CA ILE A 213 1.47 14.16 5.86
C ILE A 213 2.97 14.44 5.95
N VAL A 214 3.57 14.34 7.14
CA VAL A 214 4.99 14.63 7.34
C VAL A 214 5.85 13.65 6.54
N SER A 215 5.56 12.35 6.57
CA SER A 215 6.33 11.36 5.81
C SER A 215 6.24 11.57 4.30
N SER A 216 5.06 11.93 3.78
CA SER A 216 4.85 12.17 2.35
C SER A 216 5.64 13.38 1.82
N VAL A 217 5.84 14.40 2.66
CA VAL A 217 6.62 15.58 2.29
C VAL A 217 8.12 15.36 2.57
N ALA A 218 8.45 14.78 3.72
CA ALA A 218 9.84 14.58 4.14
C ALA A 218 10.60 13.60 3.22
N THR A 219 9.94 12.52 2.76
CA THR A 219 10.58 11.49 1.95
C THR A 219 11.17 12.01 0.63
N PRO A 220 10.42 12.71 -0.25
CA PRO A 220 10.98 13.20 -1.50
C PRO A 220 12.08 14.26 -1.27
N LEU A 221 11.95 15.09 -0.22
CA LEU A 221 12.98 16.07 0.12
C LEU A 221 14.26 15.39 0.60
N ALA A 222 14.15 14.40 1.46
CA ALA A 222 15.30 13.63 1.95
C ALA A 222 15.97 12.83 0.82
N LEU A 223 15.19 12.19 -0.06
CA LEU A 223 15.72 11.49 -1.23
C LEU A 223 16.46 12.44 -2.17
N LYS A 224 15.86 13.59 -2.49
CA LYS A 224 16.52 14.60 -3.33
C LYS A 224 17.88 15.03 -2.76
N ALA A 225 17.94 15.27 -1.45
CA ALA A 225 19.18 15.61 -0.76
C ALA A 225 20.22 14.47 -0.78
N LEU A 226 19.78 13.23 -0.61
CA LEU A 226 20.65 12.05 -0.66
C LEU A 226 21.21 11.79 -2.07
N PHE A 227 20.37 11.87 -3.09
CA PHE A 227 20.84 11.72 -4.48
C PHE A 227 21.78 12.82 -4.92
N ALA A 228 21.58 14.05 -4.43
CA ALA A 228 22.50 15.16 -4.70
C ALA A 228 23.89 14.96 -4.07
N LYS A 229 23.94 14.36 -2.85
CA LYS A 229 25.19 14.12 -2.12
C LYS A 229 25.89 12.81 -2.48
N MET A 230 25.12 11.81 -2.90
CA MET A 230 25.59 10.45 -3.20
C MET A 230 25.06 10.04 -4.59
N PRO A 231 25.74 10.41 -5.68
CA PRO A 231 25.33 9.98 -7.02
C PRO A 231 25.26 8.46 -7.10
N VAL A 232 24.44 7.96 -8.03
CA VAL A 232 24.20 6.53 -8.22
C VAL A 232 25.53 5.87 -8.56
N GLY A 233 26.03 5.00 -7.67
CA GLY A 233 27.16 4.14 -7.99
C GLY A 233 26.77 3.19 -9.12
N THR A 234 27.52 3.18 -10.20
CA THR A 234 27.36 2.20 -11.28
C THR A 234 27.52 0.79 -10.68
N HIS A 235 26.44 0.04 -10.61
CA HIS A 235 26.46 -1.35 -10.19
C HIS A 235 27.24 -2.17 -11.22
N PRO A 236 28.25 -2.97 -10.82
CA PRO A 236 28.98 -3.83 -11.75
C PRO A 236 28.10 -4.90 -12.44
N ALA A 237 26.85 -5.09 -12.01
CA ALA A 237 25.93 -6.05 -12.60
C ALA A 237 25.23 -5.59 -13.90
N GLN A 238 25.50 -4.36 -14.38
CA GLN A 238 24.98 -3.86 -15.68
C GLN A 238 26.03 -3.93 -16.81
N GLN A 239 27.16 -4.55 -16.58
CA GLN A 239 28.23 -4.72 -17.58
C GLN A 239 28.48 -6.20 -17.95
N ALA A 240 27.56 -7.12 -17.65
CA ALA A 240 27.66 -8.52 -18.08
C ALA A 240 26.52 -8.90 -19.02
#